data_86d8329c0e4abf2e96208ef3f1a7dc1b
#
_entry.id   86d8329c0e4abf2e96208ef3f1a7dc1b
#
_cell.length_a   1.000
_cell.length_b   1.000
_cell.length_c   1.000
_cell.angle_alpha   90.00
_cell.angle_beta   90.00
_cell.angle_gamma   90.00
#
_symmetry.space_group_name_H-M   'P 1'
#
loop_
_entity.id
_entity.type
_entity.pdbx_description
1 polymer ?
#
loop_
_entity_poly.entity_id
_entity_poly.type
_entity_poly.pdbx_seq_one_letter_code
_entity_poly.pdbx_strand_id
1 'polypeptide(L)'
;MTVKQGNDNLLSPGQNHCSCVKSSYASAGSIGEFLHTWFKHIEEFLSDVTLTEEFFPKVSKNYKQLYTKMSGAKTLKLIASPRRTKYPLYIPSAPRYFIPALKKPAKRASQKVLYFPSEEKRDFAYMAINSSLLYWWWRVRDGGMTLSLETLLSLPLPEFKVNRKIVMDLEKSEKTSKVYKQNAGAAQENVKHPKALIDKLNHAVIPEYATLLGSLHENSEFTRLIKRK
;
A
#
# COMPACT_ATOMS: atom_id res chain seq x y z
N MET A 1 -29.57 -37.13 -4.80
CA MET A 1 -28.28 -36.52 -4.45
C MET A 1 -28.53 -35.52 -3.34
N THR A 2 -28.18 -35.89 -2.13
CA THR A 2 -28.49 -35.11 -0.92
C THR A 2 -27.28 -34.22 -0.59
N VAL A 3 -27.46 -32.93 -0.72
CA VAL A 3 -26.44 -31.93 -0.31
C VAL A 3 -26.51 -31.85 1.22
N LYS A 4 -25.45 -32.23 1.89
CA LYS A 4 -25.29 -31.99 3.34
C LYS A 4 -25.01 -30.51 3.56
N GLN A 5 -25.92 -29.85 4.27
CA GLN A 5 -25.72 -28.53 4.85
C GLN A 5 -24.61 -28.62 5.90
N GLY A 6 -23.60 -27.81 5.73
CA GLY A 6 -22.56 -27.60 6.73
C GLY A 6 -23.11 -26.81 7.93
N ASN A 7 -22.70 -27.19 9.11
CA ASN A 7 -23.07 -26.54 10.36
C ASN A 7 -22.60 -25.09 10.39
N ASP A 8 -23.54 -24.16 10.42
CA ASP A 8 -23.32 -22.78 10.81
C ASP A 8 -22.97 -22.75 12.31
N ASN A 9 -21.70 -22.57 12.62
CA ASN A 9 -21.33 -22.17 13.97
C ASN A 9 -21.79 -20.73 14.18
N LEU A 10 -22.94 -20.61 14.82
CA LEU A 10 -23.51 -19.37 15.33
C LEU A 10 -22.52 -18.72 16.32
N LEU A 11 -21.89 -17.65 15.89
CA LEU A 11 -21.16 -16.74 16.77
C LEU A 11 -22.17 -16.10 17.73
N SER A 12 -21.91 -16.18 19.03
CA SER A 12 -22.74 -15.57 20.06
C SER A 12 -22.86 -14.06 19.83
N PRO A 13 -24.06 -13.45 20.03
CA PRO A 13 -24.26 -12.03 19.85
C PRO A 13 -23.49 -11.26 20.94
N GLY A 14 -22.47 -10.52 20.55
CA GLY A 14 -21.72 -9.65 21.46
C GLY A 14 -20.22 -9.48 21.18
N GLN A 15 -19.64 -10.26 20.29
CA GLN A 15 -18.23 -10.10 19.94
C GLN A 15 -18.08 -9.80 18.44
N ASN A 16 -18.05 -8.51 18.10
CA ASN A 16 -17.70 -8.06 16.74
C ASN A 16 -16.19 -8.16 16.53
N HIS A 17 -15.64 -9.37 16.56
CA HIS A 17 -14.25 -9.63 16.17
C HIS A 17 -14.24 -10.13 14.73
N CYS A 18 -13.59 -9.39 13.85
CA CYS A 18 -13.34 -9.85 12.50
C CYS A 18 -11.89 -10.30 12.38
N SER A 19 -11.69 -11.58 12.11
CA SER A 19 -10.39 -12.11 11.73
C SER A 19 -10.17 -11.87 10.24
N CYS A 20 -9.31 -10.92 9.89
CA CYS A 20 -9.00 -10.61 8.50
C CYS A 20 -7.83 -11.42 8.02
N VAL A 21 -8.06 -12.20 7.00
CA VAL A 21 -7.04 -12.98 6.32
C VAL A 21 -6.51 -12.21 5.12
N LYS A 22 -5.18 -12.11 5.00
CA LYS A 22 -4.53 -11.47 3.86
C LYS A 22 -4.78 -12.29 2.60
N SER A 23 -5.72 -11.88 1.75
CA SER A 23 -5.89 -12.51 0.44
C SER A 23 -4.74 -12.07 -0.48
N SER A 24 -3.88 -12.99 -0.83
CA SER A 24 -2.91 -12.83 -1.91
C SER A 24 -3.40 -13.66 -3.09
N TYR A 25 -3.56 -13.04 -4.23
CA TYR A 25 -3.88 -13.76 -5.46
C TYR A 25 -2.67 -14.61 -5.85
N ALA A 26 -2.78 -15.92 -5.70
CA ALA A 26 -1.86 -16.88 -6.28
C ALA A 26 -2.26 -17.12 -7.74
N SER A 27 -1.35 -16.95 -8.67
CA SER A 27 -1.48 -17.58 -9.96
C SER A 27 -1.43 -19.09 -9.76
N ALA A 28 -2.21 -19.85 -10.53
CA ALA A 28 -2.47 -21.27 -10.41
C ALA A 28 -1.24 -22.20 -10.32
N GLY A 29 -0.57 -22.17 -9.20
CA GLY A 29 0.19 -23.30 -8.68
C GLY A 29 -0.76 -24.20 -7.91
N SER A 30 -0.44 -25.45 -7.67
CA SER A 30 -1.40 -26.39 -7.11
C SER A 30 -2.09 -25.77 -5.89
N ILE A 31 -3.40 -25.62 -5.96
CA ILE A 31 -4.24 -25.08 -4.89
C ILE A 31 -3.95 -25.81 -3.57
N GLY A 32 -3.59 -27.10 -3.64
CA GLY A 32 -3.25 -27.91 -2.48
C GLY A 32 -1.98 -27.47 -1.77
N GLU A 33 -0.87 -27.16 -2.46
CA GLU A 33 0.35 -26.65 -1.84
C GLU A 33 0.15 -25.26 -1.25
N PHE A 34 -0.64 -24.44 -1.93
CA PHE A 34 -1.01 -23.12 -1.46
C PHE A 34 -1.79 -23.20 -0.15
N LEU A 35 -2.85 -24.02 -0.12
CA LEU A 35 -3.68 -24.19 1.07
C LEU A 35 -2.89 -24.80 2.23
N HIS A 36 -2.06 -25.82 1.97
CA HIS A 36 -1.24 -26.45 3.00
C HIS A 36 -0.26 -25.45 3.65
N THR A 37 0.47 -24.69 2.84
CA THR A 37 1.39 -23.67 3.35
C THR A 37 0.63 -22.55 4.07
N TRP A 38 -0.54 -22.20 3.56
CA TRP A 38 -1.37 -21.16 4.13
C TRP A 38 -1.93 -21.55 5.50
N PHE A 39 -2.46 -22.76 5.63
CA PHE A 39 -2.97 -23.27 6.89
C PHE A 39 -1.87 -23.46 7.95
N LYS A 40 -0.65 -23.81 7.54
CA LYS A 40 0.48 -23.97 8.45
C LYS A 40 0.89 -22.65 9.12
N HIS A 41 0.69 -21.52 8.46
CA HIS A 41 1.08 -20.20 8.94
C HIS A 41 -0.08 -19.23 9.10
N ILE A 42 -1.31 -19.72 9.12
CA ILE A 42 -2.50 -18.88 9.13
C ILE A 42 -2.52 -17.92 10.32
N GLU A 43 -2.05 -18.36 11.48
CA GLU A 43 -2.03 -17.55 12.71
C GLU A 43 -1.13 -16.30 12.56
N GLU A 44 -0.09 -16.36 11.73
CA GLU A 44 0.78 -15.21 11.46
C GLU A 44 0.04 -14.10 10.67
N PHE A 45 -1.00 -14.48 9.96
CA PHE A 45 -1.78 -13.59 9.11
C PHE A 45 -3.11 -13.15 9.74
N LEU A 46 -3.53 -13.81 10.82
CA LEU A 46 -4.74 -13.44 11.54
C LEU A 46 -4.46 -12.31 12.53
N SER A 47 -5.32 -11.34 12.59
CA SER A 47 -5.34 -10.35 13.65
C SER A 47 -6.77 -9.97 14.00
N ASP A 48 -7.02 -9.83 15.29
CA ASP A 48 -8.27 -9.29 15.79
C ASP A 48 -8.25 -7.78 15.67
N VAL A 49 -9.14 -7.25 14.86
CA VAL A 49 -9.32 -5.80 14.70
C VAL A 49 -10.78 -5.49 14.99
N THR A 50 -11.00 -4.60 15.95
CA THR A 50 -12.36 -4.11 16.22
C THR A 50 -12.83 -3.30 15.02
N LEU A 51 -13.98 -3.66 14.48
CA LEU A 51 -14.63 -2.92 13.40
C LEU A 51 -15.09 -1.57 13.91
N THR A 52 -14.39 -0.53 13.51
CA THR A 52 -14.78 0.86 13.76
C THR A 52 -15.16 1.60 12.49
N GLU A 53 -15.03 0.97 11.32
CA GLU A 53 -15.16 1.57 10.01
C GLU A 53 -16.05 0.73 9.09
N GLU A 54 -16.52 1.33 8.00
CA GLU A 54 -17.35 0.71 6.97
C GLU A 54 -16.65 -0.38 6.14
N PHE A 55 -15.40 -0.71 6.46
CA PHE A 55 -14.65 -1.75 5.76
C PHE A 55 -13.86 -2.65 6.73
N PHE A 56 -13.55 -3.86 6.26
CA PHE A 56 -12.73 -4.83 7.01
C PHE A 56 -11.25 -4.61 6.71
N PRO A 57 -10.45 -4.06 7.65
CA PRO A 57 -9.03 -3.83 7.42
C PRO A 57 -8.27 -5.16 7.38
N LYS A 58 -7.46 -5.35 6.34
CA LYS A 58 -6.60 -6.53 6.16
C LYS A 58 -5.27 -6.32 6.86
N VAL A 59 -5.26 -6.48 8.17
CA VAL A 59 -4.08 -6.22 9.01
C VAL A 59 -3.56 -7.53 9.58
N SER A 60 -2.31 -7.87 9.29
CA SER A 60 -1.64 -8.98 9.94
C SER A 60 -1.18 -8.60 11.35
N LYS A 61 -0.97 -9.59 12.21
CA LYS A 61 -0.59 -9.42 13.62
C LYS A 61 0.58 -8.44 13.81
N ASN A 62 1.61 -8.55 12.98
CA ASN A 62 2.80 -7.69 13.05
C ASN A 62 2.52 -6.21 12.73
N TYR A 63 1.45 -5.90 12.00
CA TYR A 63 1.07 -4.54 11.63
C TYR A 63 -0.04 -3.95 12.51
N LYS A 64 -0.54 -4.69 13.52
CA LYS A 64 -1.64 -4.23 14.37
C LYS A 64 -1.34 -2.91 15.08
N GLN A 65 -0.14 -2.80 15.67
CA GLN A 65 0.27 -1.56 16.36
C GLN A 65 0.37 -0.37 15.40
N LEU A 66 0.97 -0.58 14.22
CA LEU A 66 1.03 0.45 13.19
C LEU A 66 -0.39 0.88 12.77
N TYR A 67 -1.30 -0.08 12.55
CA TYR A 67 -2.68 0.22 12.18
C TYR A 67 -3.38 1.04 13.26
N THR A 68 -3.31 0.63 14.52
CA THR A 68 -3.91 1.36 15.65
C THR A 68 -3.37 2.78 15.75
N LYS A 69 -2.04 2.97 15.62
CA LYS A 69 -1.42 4.29 15.63
C LYS A 69 -1.91 5.17 14.48
N MET A 70 -2.05 4.60 13.29
CA MET A 70 -2.38 5.35 12.08
C MET A 70 -3.88 5.61 11.91
N SER A 71 -4.76 4.80 12.50
CA SER A 71 -6.22 4.94 12.36
C SER A 71 -6.78 6.28 12.88
N GLY A 72 -6.10 6.91 13.84
CA GLY A 72 -6.48 8.23 14.36
C GLY A 72 -5.74 9.41 13.72
N ALA A 73 -4.85 9.16 12.74
CA ALA A 73 -4.03 10.22 12.16
C ALA A 73 -4.80 11.07 11.13
N LYS A 74 -4.34 12.32 10.93
CA LYS A 74 -4.84 13.17 9.85
C LYS A 74 -4.60 12.51 8.50
N THR A 75 -5.55 12.62 7.58
CA THR A 75 -5.45 11.98 6.27
C THR A 75 -4.92 12.92 5.20
N LEU A 76 -4.44 12.34 4.10
CA LEU A 76 -3.97 13.08 2.91
C LEU A 76 -5.04 14.04 2.36
N LYS A 77 -6.33 13.70 2.53
CA LYS A 77 -7.46 14.55 2.14
C LYS A 77 -7.39 15.95 2.75
N LEU A 78 -6.91 16.07 3.99
CA LEU A 78 -6.86 17.35 4.71
C LEU A 78 -5.79 18.31 4.18
N ILE A 79 -4.77 17.80 3.50
CA ILE A 79 -3.70 18.64 2.95
C ILE A 79 -3.76 18.78 1.43
N ALA A 80 -4.56 17.95 0.75
CA ALA A 80 -4.80 18.04 -0.68
C ALA A 80 -5.73 19.20 -1.02
N SER A 81 -5.51 19.84 -2.17
CA SER A 81 -6.39 20.90 -2.68
C SER A 81 -7.50 20.30 -3.54
N PRO A 82 -8.77 20.68 -3.33
CA PRO A 82 -9.86 20.29 -4.22
C PRO A 82 -9.81 20.99 -5.59
N ARG A 83 -9.01 22.06 -5.68
CA ARG A 83 -8.84 22.85 -6.91
C ARG A 83 -7.48 22.61 -7.53
N ARG A 84 -7.39 22.75 -8.85
CA ARG A 84 -6.12 22.71 -9.58
C ARG A 84 -5.20 23.83 -9.10
N THR A 85 -3.94 23.46 -8.80
CA THR A 85 -2.89 24.40 -8.39
C THR A 85 -1.61 24.13 -9.21
N LYS A 86 -0.57 24.93 -9.00
CA LYS A 86 0.73 24.73 -9.62
C LYS A 86 1.59 23.63 -8.95
N TYR A 87 1.04 22.92 -7.97
CA TYR A 87 1.74 21.90 -7.19
C TYR A 87 1.08 20.52 -7.33
N PRO A 88 1.15 19.87 -8.50
CA PRO A 88 0.59 18.54 -8.71
C PRO A 88 1.51 17.43 -8.23
N LEU A 89 0.91 16.26 -7.91
CA LEU A 89 1.55 14.95 -7.89
C LEU A 89 0.75 13.99 -8.76
N TYR A 90 1.47 13.17 -9.51
CA TYR A 90 0.93 12.18 -10.43
C TYR A 90 1.16 10.78 -9.87
N ILE A 91 0.11 10.00 -9.69
CA ILE A 91 0.14 8.69 -9.05
C ILE A 91 -0.48 7.64 -9.98
N PRO A 92 0.17 6.48 -10.20
CA PRO A 92 -0.37 5.41 -11.04
C PRO A 92 -1.70 4.90 -10.50
N SER A 93 -2.70 4.70 -11.36
CA SER A 93 -4.00 4.15 -10.97
C SER A 93 -3.97 2.64 -10.74
N ALA A 94 -3.07 1.91 -11.39
CA ALA A 94 -2.91 0.46 -11.24
C ALA A 94 -1.47 0.12 -10.83
N PRO A 95 -1.11 0.32 -9.55
CA PRO A 95 0.18 -0.07 -9.01
C PRO A 95 0.23 -1.60 -8.80
N ARG A 96 1.46 -2.19 -8.73
CA ARG A 96 1.62 -3.60 -8.40
C ARG A 96 2.32 -3.80 -7.05
N TYR A 97 3.59 -3.42 -6.98
CA TYR A 97 4.45 -3.69 -5.80
C TYR A 97 4.90 -2.41 -5.09
N PHE A 98 4.73 -1.28 -5.75
CA PHE A 98 5.17 0.01 -5.26
C PHE A 98 4.33 1.10 -5.93
N ILE A 99 4.06 2.17 -5.21
CA ILE A 99 3.22 3.28 -5.68
C ILE A 99 4.07 4.55 -5.73
N PRO A 100 4.70 4.88 -6.87
CA PRO A 100 5.44 6.13 -6.98
C PRO A 100 4.47 7.30 -7.14
N ALA A 101 4.71 8.38 -6.40
CA ALA A 101 4.20 9.69 -6.74
C ALA A 101 5.26 10.45 -7.52
N LEU A 102 4.89 11.16 -8.56
CA LEU A 102 5.79 11.89 -9.45
C LEU A 102 5.41 13.36 -9.50
N LYS A 103 6.40 14.26 -9.57
CA LYS A 103 6.16 15.69 -9.78
C LYS A 103 5.87 16.03 -11.25
N LYS A 104 6.16 15.12 -12.17
CA LYS A 104 5.85 15.24 -13.60
C LYS A 104 5.00 14.05 -14.06
N PRO A 105 4.11 14.23 -15.04
CA PRO A 105 3.32 13.14 -15.56
C PRO A 105 4.22 12.10 -16.25
N ALA A 106 3.95 10.82 -15.99
CA ALA A 106 4.57 9.72 -16.71
C ALA A 106 3.80 9.42 -18.01
N LYS A 107 4.49 8.89 -19.02
CA LYS A 107 3.85 8.42 -20.26
C LYS A 107 3.16 7.08 -19.99
N ARG A 108 1.88 7.15 -19.59
CA ARG A 108 1.09 5.97 -19.23
C ARG A 108 -0.41 6.20 -19.42
N ALA A 109 -1.18 5.11 -19.60
CA ALA A 109 -2.61 5.18 -19.89
C ALA A 109 -3.44 5.75 -18.76
N SER A 110 -3.10 5.46 -17.48
CA SER A 110 -3.90 5.91 -16.35
C SER A 110 -3.06 6.35 -15.16
N GLN A 111 -3.32 7.56 -14.69
CA GLN A 111 -2.75 8.14 -13.49
C GLN A 111 -3.75 9.07 -12.83
N LYS A 112 -3.69 9.17 -11.52
CA LYS A 112 -4.42 10.14 -10.72
C LYS A 112 -3.57 11.38 -10.51
N VAL A 113 -4.20 12.54 -10.41
CA VAL A 113 -3.51 13.79 -10.11
C VAL A 113 -4.06 14.34 -8.82
N LEU A 114 -3.19 14.60 -7.86
CA LEU A 114 -3.51 15.35 -6.65
C LEU A 114 -2.86 16.72 -6.72
N TYR A 115 -3.58 17.73 -6.26
CA TYR A 115 -3.07 19.09 -6.18
C TYR A 115 -2.88 19.50 -4.72
N PHE A 116 -1.92 20.37 -4.47
CA PHE A 116 -1.60 20.86 -3.12
C PHE A 116 -1.57 22.40 -3.09
N PRO A 117 -1.91 23.01 -1.95
CA PRO A 117 -1.96 24.48 -1.86
C PRO A 117 -0.59 25.14 -1.89
N SER A 118 0.47 24.42 -1.50
CA SER A 118 1.84 24.92 -1.47
C SER A 118 2.85 23.85 -1.83
N GLU A 119 4.07 24.29 -2.15
CA GLU A 119 5.19 23.39 -2.40
C GLU A 119 5.51 22.52 -1.19
N GLU A 120 5.50 23.10 0.00
CA GLU A 120 5.74 22.38 1.25
C GLU A 120 4.75 21.24 1.46
N LYS A 121 3.45 21.49 1.28
CA LYS A 121 2.40 20.47 1.38
C LYS A 121 2.54 19.38 0.32
N ARG A 122 2.92 19.76 -0.91
CA ARG A 122 3.22 18.81 -1.98
C ARG A 122 4.43 17.93 -1.60
N ASP A 123 5.53 18.53 -1.12
CA ASP A 123 6.75 17.80 -0.80
C ASP A 123 6.56 16.89 0.43
N PHE A 124 5.74 17.31 1.38
CA PHE A 124 5.30 16.46 2.49
C PHE A 124 4.53 15.22 1.96
N ALA A 125 3.51 15.43 1.14
CA ALA A 125 2.75 14.35 0.52
C ALA A 125 3.64 13.48 -0.40
N TYR A 126 4.57 14.09 -1.12
CA TYR A 126 5.51 13.42 -2.00
C TYR A 126 6.40 12.42 -1.25
N MET A 127 6.91 12.79 -0.07
CA MET A 127 7.66 11.89 0.79
C MET A 127 6.78 10.78 1.36
N ALA A 128 5.60 11.12 1.89
CA ALA A 128 4.69 10.14 2.49
C ALA A 128 4.22 9.08 1.47
N ILE A 129 3.84 9.50 0.27
CA ILE A 129 3.34 8.60 -0.79
C ILE A 129 4.46 7.72 -1.34
N ASN A 130 5.68 8.25 -1.53
CA ASN A 130 6.82 7.48 -2.04
C ASN A 130 7.46 6.57 -1.00
N SER A 131 7.11 6.72 0.29
CA SER A 131 7.45 5.71 1.30
C SER A 131 6.63 4.44 1.12
N SER A 132 6.94 3.39 1.88
CA SER A 132 6.13 2.17 1.87
C SER A 132 4.75 2.33 2.52
N LEU A 133 4.47 3.49 3.13
CA LEU A 133 3.24 3.74 3.89
C LEU A 133 1.98 3.66 3.02
N LEU A 134 1.99 4.31 1.82
CA LEU A 134 0.83 4.25 0.93
C LEU A 134 0.62 2.83 0.39
N TYR A 135 1.70 2.11 0.05
CA TYR A 135 1.57 0.73 -0.40
C TYR A 135 0.97 -0.16 0.68
N TRP A 136 1.43 -0.04 1.93
CA TRP A 136 0.87 -0.75 3.07
C TRP A 136 -0.61 -0.37 3.28
N TRP A 137 -0.94 0.92 3.30
CA TRP A 137 -2.31 1.40 3.49
C TRP A 137 -3.28 0.88 2.43
N TRP A 138 -2.86 0.91 1.17
CA TRP A 138 -3.64 0.34 0.08
C TRP A 138 -3.88 -1.17 0.27
N ARG A 139 -2.87 -1.91 0.74
CA ARG A 139 -3.03 -3.35 1.02
C ARG A 139 -3.94 -3.62 2.20
N VAL A 140 -3.98 -2.75 3.18
CA VAL A 140 -4.88 -2.83 4.34
C VAL A 140 -6.33 -2.59 3.92
N ARG A 141 -6.58 -1.57 3.11
CA ARG A 141 -7.96 -1.18 2.76
C ARG A 141 -8.55 -1.99 1.61
N ASP A 142 -7.83 -2.14 0.54
CA ASP A 142 -8.36 -2.64 -0.73
C ASP A 142 -7.54 -3.85 -1.22
N GLY A 143 -6.29 -3.63 -1.54
CA GLY A 143 -5.42 -4.67 -2.07
C GLY A 143 -5.85 -5.22 -3.43
N GLY A 144 -6.79 -4.56 -4.12
CA GLY A 144 -7.21 -4.86 -5.48
C GLY A 144 -6.14 -4.52 -6.53
N MET A 145 -6.54 -4.50 -7.80
CA MET A 145 -5.62 -4.13 -8.89
C MET A 145 -5.50 -2.62 -9.09
N THR A 146 -6.49 -1.86 -8.67
CA THR A 146 -6.56 -0.41 -8.84
C THR A 146 -6.53 0.30 -7.50
N LEU A 147 -5.74 1.38 -7.44
CA LEU A 147 -5.74 2.30 -6.31
C LEU A 147 -6.91 3.28 -6.50
N SER A 148 -7.92 3.22 -5.66
CA SER A 148 -9.04 4.18 -5.71
C SER A 148 -8.59 5.58 -5.25
N LEU A 149 -9.31 6.63 -5.66
CA LEU A 149 -9.03 7.99 -5.18
C LEU A 149 -9.34 8.11 -3.68
N GLU A 150 -10.37 7.43 -3.24
CA GLU A 150 -10.78 7.37 -1.84
C GLU A 150 -9.69 6.75 -0.98
N THR A 151 -9.18 5.58 -1.34
CA THR A 151 -8.06 4.92 -0.63
C THR A 151 -6.82 5.81 -0.60
N LEU A 152 -6.52 6.49 -1.70
CA LEU A 152 -5.40 7.42 -1.77
C LEU A 152 -5.59 8.61 -0.82
N LEU A 153 -6.75 9.25 -0.83
CA LEU A 153 -7.06 10.40 0.02
C LEU A 153 -7.20 10.03 1.51
N SER A 154 -7.57 8.80 1.81
CA SER A 154 -7.65 8.29 3.18
C SER A 154 -6.29 7.88 3.76
N LEU A 155 -5.18 8.00 3.01
CA LEU A 155 -3.84 7.72 3.53
C LEU A 155 -3.61 8.49 4.84
N PRO A 156 -3.39 7.81 5.97
CA PRO A 156 -3.07 8.48 7.21
C PRO A 156 -1.63 9.02 7.17
N LEU A 157 -1.46 10.22 7.66
CA LEU A 157 -0.20 10.94 7.60
C LEU A 157 0.44 11.00 9.00
N PRO A 158 1.62 10.39 9.21
CA PRO A 158 2.38 10.59 10.43
C PRO A 158 2.94 12.01 10.51
N GLU A 159 3.33 12.43 11.70
CA GLU A 159 4.03 13.69 11.88
C GLU A 159 5.51 13.53 11.56
N PHE A 160 6.00 14.27 10.56
CA PHE A 160 7.41 14.34 10.21
C PHE A 160 7.74 15.70 9.58
N LYS A 161 9.03 16.00 9.47
CA LYS A 161 9.51 17.21 8.79
C LYS A 161 9.95 16.88 7.37
N VAL A 162 9.66 17.77 6.43
CA VAL A 162 10.13 17.63 5.04
C VAL A 162 11.66 17.71 5.01
N ASN A 163 12.28 16.65 4.50
CA ASN A 163 13.72 16.58 4.28
C ASN A 163 14.03 16.92 2.82
N ARG A 164 14.56 18.12 2.58
CA ARG A 164 14.86 18.63 1.23
C ARG A 164 15.85 17.75 0.48
N LYS A 165 16.83 17.14 1.14
CA LYS A 165 17.79 16.23 0.50
C LYS A 165 17.09 14.98 -0.04
N ILE A 166 16.16 14.40 0.75
CA ILE A 166 15.39 13.24 0.30
C ILE A 166 14.45 13.61 -0.86
N VAL A 167 13.84 14.80 -0.82
CA VAL A 167 13.02 15.31 -1.94
C VAL A 167 13.86 15.42 -3.22
N MET A 168 15.08 15.98 -3.14
CA MET A 168 15.99 16.07 -4.29
C MET A 168 16.45 14.69 -4.79
N ASP A 169 16.73 13.76 -3.88
CA ASP A 169 17.09 12.37 -4.23
C ASP A 169 15.92 11.67 -4.97
N LEU A 170 14.68 11.88 -4.56
CA LEU A 170 13.49 11.39 -5.26
C LEU A 170 13.35 12.01 -6.66
N GLU A 171 13.48 13.32 -6.80
CA GLU A 171 13.41 14.01 -8.09
C GLU A 171 14.51 13.55 -9.05
N LYS A 172 15.71 13.30 -8.54
CA LYS A 172 16.79 12.69 -9.32
C LYS A 172 16.39 11.27 -9.75
N SER A 173 15.88 10.48 -8.84
CA SER A 173 15.45 9.12 -9.11
C SER A 173 14.29 9.05 -10.11
N GLU A 174 13.34 9.99 -10.11
CA GLU A 174 12.30 10.08 -11.14
C GLU A 174 12.88 10.11 -12.56
N LYS A 175 14.03 10.74 -12.73
CA LYS A 175 14.70 10.88 -14.03
C LYS A 175 15.52 9.64 -14.39
N THR A 176 16.21 9.06 -13.41
CA THR A 176 17.23 8.01 -13.63
C THR A 176 16.70 6.59 -13.48
N SER A 177 15.54 6.41 -12.81
CA SER A 177 14.97 5.08 -12.48
C SER A 177 13.71 4.77 -13.28
N LYS A 178 13.63 5.28 -14.49
CA LYS A 178 12.53 4.99 -15.43
C LYS A 178 12.62 3.57 -15.94
N VAL A 179 11.47 2.89 -15.95
CA VAL A 179 11.31 1.54 -16.49
C VAL A 179 10.13 1.54 -17.47
N TYR A 180 10.35 1.01 -18.65
CA TYR A 180 9.32 0.90 -19.67
C TYR A 180 8.78 -0.52 -19.72
N LYS A 181 7.48 -0.66 -19.74
CA LYS A 181 6.78 -1.96 -19.91
C LYS A 181 5.78 -1.87 -21.03
N GLN A 182 5.72 -2.91 -21.84
CA GLN A 182 4.67 -3.06 -22.84
C GLN A 182 3.39 -3.52 -22.15
N ASN A 183 2.28 -2.83 -22.37
CA ASN A 183 0.97 -3.22 -21.88
C ASN A 183 -0.09 -2.91 -22.94
N ALA A 184 -0.83 -3.95 -23.37
CA ALA A 184 -1.84 -3.83 -24.41
C ALA A 184 -1.34 -3.09 -25.68
N GLY A 185 -0.12 -3.41 -26.14
CA GLY A 185 0.47 -2.81 -27.34
C GLY A 185 1.08 -1.42 -27.15
N ALA A 186 0.92 -0.78 -25.99
CA ALA A 186 1.47 0.54 -25.70
C ALA A 186 2.61 0.48 -24.66
N ALA A 187 3.70 1.22 -24.92
CA ALA A 187 4.77 1.38 -23.95
C ALA A 187 4.31 2.29 -22.79
N GLN A 188 4.41 1.79 -21.57
CA GLN A 188 4.09 2.52 -20.35
C GLN A 188 5.36 2.83 -19.57
N GLU A 189 5.55 4.11 -19.26
CA GLU A 189 6.60 4.58 -18.37
C GLU A 189 6.21 4.34 -16.91
N ASN A 190 7.13 3.77 -16.16
CA ASN A 190 7.05 3.63 -14.70
C ASN A 190 8.35 4.13 -14.09
N VAL A 191 8.30 4.52 -12.82
CA VAL A 191 9.49 4.84 -12.04
C VAL A 191 9.61 3.80 -10.93
N LYS A 192 10.80 3.20 -10.79
CA LYS A 192 11.09 2.25 -9.72
C LYS A 192 12.25 2.80 -8.88
N HIS A 193 11.92 3.53 -7.83
CA HIS A 193 12.93 4.07 -6.92
C HIS A 193 13.80 2.96 -6.31
N PRO A 194 15.11 3.19 -6.11
CA PRO A 194 15.99 2.23 -5.45
C PRO A 194 15.52 1.93 -4.02
N LYS A 195 15.65 0.66 -3.60
CA LYS A 195 15.25 0.24 -2.24
C LYS A 195 15.90 1.10 -1.16
N ALA A 196 17.18 1.39 -1.28
CA ALA A 196 17.89 2.24 -0.31
C ALA A 196 17.27 3.64 -0.15
N LEU A 197 16.68 4.21 -1.20
CA LEU A 197 15.96 5.47 -1.13
C LEU A 197 14.61 5.30 -0.42
N ILE A 198 13.89 4.20 -0.69
CA ILE A 198 12.63 3.88 0.00
C ILE A 198 12.89 3.66 1.50
N ASP A 199 13.95 2.95 1.85
CA ASP A 199 14.31 2.72 3.26
C ASP A 199 14.62 4.04 3.98
N LYS A 200 15.38 4.95 3.35
CA LYS A 200 15.59 6.32 3.87
C LYS A 200 14.28 7.08 4.06
N LEU A 201 13.36 6.94 3.11
CA LEU A 201 12.03 7.55 3.22
C LEU A 201 11.23 6.98 4.40
N ASN A 202 11.21 5.65 4.56
CA ASN A 202 10.53 5.01 5.67
C ASN A 202 11.07 5.52 7.01
N HIS A 203 12.40 5.64 7.15
CA HIS A 203 13.01 6.20 8.36
C HIS A 203 12.71 7.69 8.57
N ALA A 204 12.58 8.48 7.51
CA ALA A 204 12.26 9.90 7.61
C ALA A 204 10.78 10.16 7.92
N VAL A 205 9.89 9.30 7.42
CA VAL A 205 8.43 9.48 7.51
C VAL A 205 7.87 8.83 8.77
N ILE A 206 8.32 7.63 9.10
CA ILE A 206 7.81 6.86 10.25
C ILE A 206 8.91 5.94 10.82
N PRO A 207 9.90 6.51 11.54
CA PRO A 207 11.12 5.80 11.96
C PRO A 207 10.83 4.55 12.79
N GLU A 208 9.84 4.57 13.66
CA GLU A 208 9.48 3.47 14.56
C GLU A 208 9.05 2.20 13.80
N TYR A 209 8.51 2.35 12.59
CA TYR A 209 8.01 1.25 11.75
C TYR A 209 8.78 1.13 10.43
N ALA A 210 9.90 1.81 10.27
CA ALA A 210 10.65 1.87 9.03
C ALA A 210 11.10 0.48 8.56
N THR A 211 11.67 -0.32 9.44
CA THR A 211 12.10 -1.70 9.16
C THR A 211 10.93 -2.59 8.80
N LEU A 212 9.83 -2.50 9.55
CA LEU A 212 8.63 -3.28 9.30
C LEU A 212 8.02 -2.93 7.93
N LEU A 213 7.94 -1.64 7.57
CA LEU A 213 7.47 -1.20 6.26
C LEU A 213 8.44 -1.56 5.13
N GLY A 214 9.75 -1.53 5.38
CA GLY A 214 10.77 -1.94 4.41
C GLY A 214 10.64 -3.42 4.03
N SER A 215 10.29 -4.28 4.98
CA SER A 215 10.10 -5.72 4.75
C SER A 215 8.89 -6.07 3.86
N LEU A 216 7.96 -5.15 3.64
CA LEU A 216 6.83 -5.36 2.71
C LEU A 216 7.29 -5.67 1.28
N HIS A 217 8.44 -5.16 0.89
CA HIS A 217 9.01 -5.36 -0.45
C HIS A 217 10.03 -6.51 -0.49
N GLU A 218 10.40 -7.01 0.66
CA GLU A 218 11.20 -8.22 0.81
C GLU A 218 10.29 -9.42 0.67
N ASN A 219 10.78 -10.41 -0.02
CA ASN A 219 10.02 -11.63 -0.27
C ASN A 219 9.58 -12.25 1.05
N SER A 220 8.31 -12.16 1.36
CA SER A 220 7.71 -13.12 2.27
C SER A 220 8.00 -14.53 1.72
N GLU A 221 8.06 -15.54 2.56
CA GLU A 221 8.19 -16.95 2.13
C GLU A 221 7.19 -17.29 1.03
N PHE A 222 6.04 -16.66 1.07
CA PHE A 222 4.99 -16.74 0.07
C PHE A 222 5.44 -16.30 -1.34
N THR A 223 6.21 -15.22 -1.46
CA THR A 223 6.77 -14.79 -2.76
C THR A 223 7.87 -15.74 -3.23
N ARG A 224 8.56 -16.42 -2.33
CA ARG A 224 9.54 -17.48 -2.68
C ARG A 224 8.87 -18.71 -3.27
N LEU A 225 7.69 -19.10 -2.76
CA LEU A 225 6.92 -20.23 -3.31
C LEU A 225 6.41 -19.97 -4.72
N ILE A 226 5.99 -18.71 -5.02
CA ILE A 226 5.54 -18.32 -6.35
C ILE A 226 6.70 -18.22 -7.37
N LYS A 227 7.92 -17.88 -6.91
CA LYS A 227 9.09 -17.71 -7.78
C LYS A 227 9.85 -19.01 -8.10
N ARG A 228 9.51 -20.12 -7.46
CA ARG A 228 10.15 -21.43 -7.69
C ARG A 228 9.56 -22.23 -8.88
N LYS A 229 8.77 -21.59 -9.76
CA LYS A 229 8.31 -22.17 -11.02
C LYS A 229 8.98 -21.51 -12.20
#